data_399cba216b547965883b54d7422c0abc
#
_entry.id   399cba216b547965883b54d7422c0abc
#
_cell.length_a   1.000
_cell.length_b   1.000
_cell.length_c   1.000
_cell.angle_alpha   90.00
_cell.angle_beta   90.00
_cell.angle_gamma   90.00
#
_symmetry.space_group_name_H-M   'P 1'
#
loop_
_entity.id
_entity.type
_entity.pdbx_description
1 polymer ?
#
loop_
_entity_poly.entity_id
_entity_poly.type
_entity_poly.pdbx_seq_one_letter_code
_entity_poly.pdbx_strand_id
1 'polypeptide(L)'
;MAPNILVICGPTASGKTALAVELALLLGGEVVSADSMQIYRGMDIGTAKPTPEEMRGVPHHMLDVADPAEDYSVARYVRAASACVDDILSRGRLPIVAGGTGLYIDNLVAGREFASFTGRWRERLQARAREEGLPALYEDCLLYTSDA
;
A
#
# COMPACT_ATOMS: atom_id res chain seq x y z
N MET A 1 10.83 12.38 19.48
CA MET A 1 11.48 11.30 18.71
C MET A 1 10.60 11.03 17.50
N ALA A 2 11.19 11.04 16.30
CA ALA A 2 10.41 10.69 15.10
C ALA A 2 9.85 9.27 15.27
N PRO A 3 8.61 8.99 14.81
CA PRO A 3 8.06 7.65 14.88
C PRO A 3 8.91 6.71 14.04
N ASN A 4 9.40 5.64 14.65
CA ASN A 4 10.20 4.65 13.93
C ASN A 4 9.25 3.60 13.34
N ILE A 5 9.32 3.41 12.04
CA ILE A 5 8.71 2.28 11.33
C ILE A 5 9.83 1.41 10.75
N LEU A 6 9.63 0.11 10.74
CA LEU A 6 10.55 -0.84 10.08
C LEU A 6 9.95 -1.23 8.74
N VAL A 7 10.74 -1.18 7.68
CA VAL A 7 10.27 -1.55 6.33
C VAL A 7 11.04 -2.77 5.83
N ILE A 8 10.33 -3.79 5.39
CA ILE A 8 10.86 -5.03 4.80
C ILE A 8 10.32 -5.14 3.38
N CYS A 9 11.14 -4.81 2.40
CA CYS A 9 10.77 -4.88 0.99
C CYS A 9 11.65 -5.87 0.23
N GLY A 10 11.13 -6.38 -0.89
CA GLY A 10 11.86 -7.31 -1.75
C GLY A 10 10.92 -8.13 -2.64
N PRO A 11 11.49 -8.98 -3.51
CA PRO A 11 10.71 -9.78 -4.46
C PRO A 11 9.84 -10.83 -3.77
N THR A 12 8.87 -11.37 -4.51
CA THR A 12 8.03 -12.49 -4.05
C THR A 12 8.90 -13.69 -3.68
N ALA A 13 8.48 -14.46 -2.69
CA ALA A 13 9.16 -15.66 -2.22
C ALA A 13 10.57 -15.44 -1.61
N SER A 14 10.90 -14.22 -1.17
CA SER A 14 12.17 -13.89 -0.52
C SER A 14 12.16 -14.03 1.01
N GLY A 15 11.09 -14.57 1.60
CA GLY A 15 10.99 -14.78 3.06
C GLY A 15 10.58 -13.55 3.88
N LYS A 16 10.11 -12.47 3.24
CA LYS A 16 9.71 -11.22 3.94
C LYS A 16 8.69 -11.45 5.06
N THR A 17 7.67 -12.26 4.80
CA THR A 17 6.60 -12.52 5.77
C THR A 17 7.14 -13.19 7.02
N ALA A 18 7.94 -14.26 6.86
CA ALA A 18 8.56 -14.95 7.98
C ALA A 18 9.48 -14.02 8.79
N LEU A 19 10.29 -13.22 8.10
CA LEU A 19 11.16 -12.23 8.75
C LEU A 19 10.35 -11.16 9.51
N ALA A 20 9.25 -10.68 8.92
CA ALA A 20 8.39 -9.70 9.56
C ALA A 20 7.76 -10.23 10.85
N VAL A 21 7.30 -11.47 10.85
CA VAL A 21 6.75 -12.14 12.02
C VAL A 21 7.81 -12.33 13.11
N GLU A 22 9.02 -12.81 12.76
CA GLU A 22 10.12 -12.95 13.73
C GLU A 22 10.48 -11.62 14.38
N LEU A 23 10.63 -10.56 13.57
CA LEU A 23 10.94 -9.23 14.11
C LEU A 23 9.80 -8.65 14.95
N ALA A 24 8.55 -8.90 14.56
CA ALA A 24 7.39 -8.46 15.34
C ALA A 24 7.37 -9.13 16.73
N LEU A 25 7.67 -10.43 16.80
CA LEU A 25 7.76 -11.16 18.07
C LEU A 25 8.92 -10.66 18.95
N LEU A 26 10.07 -10.40 18.34
CA LEU A 26 11.26 -9.94 19.06
C LEU A 26 11.14 -8.50 19.56
N LEU A 27 10.52 -7.62 18.77
CA LEU A 27 10.51 -6.19 19.02
C LEU A 27 9.16 -5.67 19.54
N GLY A 28 8.19 -6.55 19.75
CA GLY A 28 6.84 -6.16 20.20
C GLY A 28 6.08 -5.37 19.13
N GLY A 29 6.27 -5.73 17.85
CA GLY A 29 5.69 -5.04 16.71
C GLY A 29 4.40 -5.68 16.19
N GLU A 30 3.84 -5.04 15.16
CA GLU A 30 2.71 -5.52 14.37
C GLU A 30 2.99 -5.31 12.88
N VAL A 31 2.49 -6.20 12.03
CA VAL A 31 2.78 -6.17 10.59
C VAL A 31 1.70 -5.37 9.84
N VAL A 32 2.14 -4.49 8.95
CA VAL A 32 1.28 -3.80 7.96
C VAL A 32 1.67 -4.29 6.57
N SER A 33 0.77 -5.05 5.93
CA SER A 33 1.04 -5.59 4.59
C SER A 33 1.09 -4.49 3.53
N ALA A 34 2.15 -4.48 2.72
CA ALA A 34 2.31 -3.60 1.56
C ALA A 34 2.30 -4.41 0.26
N ASP A 35 1.26 -5.22 0.09
CA ASP A 35 1.04 -6.06 -1.08
C ASP A 35 -0.31 -5.71 -1.73
N SER A 36 -0.29 -5.37 -3.01
CA SER A 36 -1.49 -4.94 -3.75
C SER A 36 -2.48 -6.05 -4.06
N MET A 37 -2.13 -7.30 -3.80
CA MET A 37 -2.99 -8.46 -4.02
C MET A 37 -3.54 -9.04 -2.72
N GLN A 38 -2.76 -9.03 -1.64
CA GLN A 38 -3.18 -9.54 -0.33
C GLN A 38 -4.25 -8.69 0.36
N ILE A 39 -4.50 -7.48 -0.14
CA ILE A 39 -5.59 -6.61 0.34
C ILE A 39 -6.98 -7.17 0.03
N TYR A 40 -7.11 -8.05 -0.96
CA TYR A 40 -8.41 -8.56 -1.40
C TYR A 40 -8.84 -9.80 -0.63
N ARG A 41 -10.10 -9.80 -0.17
CA ARG A 41 -10.73 -10.93 0.51
C ARG A 41 -10.82 -12.15 -0.40
N GLY A 42 -10.48 -13.33 0.12
CA GLY A 42 -10.58 -14.60 -0.59
C GLY A 42 -9.50 -14.84 -1.67
N MET A 43 -8.58 -13.89 -1.86
CA MET A 43 -7.42 -14.06 -2.74
C MET A 43 -6.22 -14.56 -1.93
N ASP A 44 -6.24 -15.81 -1.48
CA ASP A 44 -5.31 -16.30 -0.46
C ASP A 44 -4.13 -17.09 -1.07
N ILE A 45 -4.42 -18.07 -1.93
CA ILE A 45 -3.42 -19.02 -2.43
C ILE A 45 -2.47 -18.36 -3.43
N GLY A 46 -3.00 -17.72 -4.47
CA GLY A 46 -2.19 -17.12 -5.54
C GLY A 46 -1.39 -15.89 -5.11
N THR A 47 -1.71 -15.30 -3.96
CA THR A 47 -1.06 -14.11 -3.40
C THR A 47 -0.07 -14.43 -2.30
N ALA A 48 0.06 -15.71 -1.93
CA ALA A 48 0.85 -16.16 -0.78
C ALA A 48 0.51 -15.36 0.50
N LYS A 49 -0.79 -15.13 0.74
CA LYS A 49 -1.27 -14.47 1.96
C LYS A 49 -0.90 -15.34 3.16
N PRO A 50 -0.35 -14.77 4.25
CA PRO A 50 0.05 -15.56 5.41
C PRO A 50 -1.15 -16.24 6.06
N THR A 51 -0.98 -17.50 6.42
CA THR A 51 -1.97 -18.24 7.20
C THR A 51 -1.92 -17.84 8.68
N PRO A 52 -2.97 -18.13 9.47
CA PRO A 52 -2.95 -17.88 10.92
C PRO A 52 -1.75 -18.54 11.62
N GLU A 53 -1.34 -19.73 11.18
CA GLU A 53 -0.19 -20.47 11.70
C GLU A 53 1.13 -19.73 11.40
N GLU A 54 1.27 -19.19 10.19
CA GLU A 54 2.43 -18.40 9.77
C GLU A 54 2.49 -17.06 10.49
N MET A 55 1.34 -16.45 10.78
CA MET A 55 1.26 -15.19 11.55
C MET A 55 1.67 -15.37 13.02
N ARG A 56 1.59 -16.57 13.59
CA ARG A 56 2.02 -16.91 14.96
C ARG A 56 1.44 -15.98 16.04
N GLY A 57 0.22 -15.51 15.85
CA GLY A 57 -0.45 -14.57 16.76
C GLY A 57 0.00 -13.10 16.64
N VAL A 58 0.90 -12.77 15.73
CA VAL A 58 1.27 -11.38 15.41
C VAL A 58 0.10 -10.72 14.68
N PRO A 59 -0.38 -9.55 15.13
CA PRO A 59 -1.40 -8.82 14.41
C PRO A 59 -0.90 -8.39 13.01
N HIS A 60 -1.72 -8.64 12.00
CA HIS A 60 -1.47 -8.23 10.63
C HIS A 60 -2.57 -7.28 10.18
N HIS A 61 -2.17 -6.17 9.61
CA HIS A 61 -3.04 -5.13 9.06
C HIS A 61 -2.93 -5.09 7.55
N MET A 62 -3.92 -4.52 6.87
CA MET A 62 -3.99 -4.39 5.41
C MET A 62 -4.06 -5.73 4.67
N LEU A 63 -4.55 -6.77 5.32
CA LEU A 63 -4.98 -8.02 4.70
C LEU A 63 -6.52 -8.02 4.65
N ASP A 64 -7.12 -8.55 3.59
CA ASP A 64 -8.57 -8.73 3.46
C ASP A 64 -9.41 -7.45 3.65
N VAL A 65 -8.87 -6.29 3.29
CA VAL A 65 -9.51 -4.98 3.51
C VAL A 65 -10.40 -4.52 2.37
N ALA A 66 -10.34 -5.18 1.22
CA ALA A 66 -11.11 -4.83 0.02
C ALA A 66 -11.84 -6.04 -0.57
N ASP A 67 -12.96 -5.77 -1.25
CA ASP A 67 -13.63 -6.75 -2.09
C ASP A 67 -12.92 -6.82 -3.47
N PRO A 68 -12.75 -8.03 -4.08
CA PRO A 68 -12.15 -8.15 -5.41
C PRO A 68 -12.87 -7.37 -6.52
N ALA A 69 -14.15 -7.06 -6.34
CA ALA A 69 -14.93 -6.23 -7.26
C ALA A 69 -14.71 -4.72 -7.08
N GLU A 70 -13.99 -4.31 -6.04
CA GLU A 70 -13.71 -2.90 -5.78
C GLU A 70 -12.41 -2.45 -6.43
N ASP A 71 -12.41 -1.22 -6.98
CA ASP A 71 -11.17 -0.54 -7.35
C ASP A 71 -10.41 -0.10 -6.09
N TYR A 72 -9.17 -0.54 -5.96
CA TYR A 72 -8.32 -0.16 -4.83
C TYR A 72 -7.10 0.62 -5.30
N SER A 73 -7.05 1.90 -4.95
CA SER A 73 -5.98 2.81 -5.38
C SER A 73 -4.86 2.94 -4.34
N VAL A 74 -3.66 3.37 -4.79
CA VAL A 74 -2.55 3.71 -3.88
C VAL A 74 -2.95 4.77 -2.85
N ALA A 75 -3.77 5.76 -3.23
CA ALA A 75 -4.27 6.78 -2.31
C ALA A 75 -5.14 6.19 -1.19
N ARG A 76 -5.98 5.20 -1.54
CA ARG A 76 -6.79 4.47 -0.55
C ARG A 76 -5.90 3.64 0.37
N TYR A 77 -4.89 2.96 -0.20
CA TYR A 77 -3.92 2.19 0.57
C TYR A 77 -3.18 3.09 1.57
N VAL A 78 -2.55 4.16 1.12
CA VAL A 78 -1.74 5.04 1.98
C VAL A 78 -2.57 5.60 3.13
N ARG A 79 -3.80 6.05 2.87
CA ARG A 79 -4.69 6.54 3.92
C ARG A 79 -4.99 5.47 4.98
N ALA A 80 -5.34 4.27 4.56
CA ALA A 80 -5.66 3.17 5.47
C ALA A 80 -4.43 2.66 6.22
N ALA A 81 -3.30 2.48 5.53
CA ALA A 81 -2.05 2.02 6.12
C ALA A 81 -1.46 3.04 7.10
N SER A 82 -1.53 4.36 6.79
CA SER A 82 -1.11 5.41 7.72
C SER A 82 -1.93 5.36 9.00
N ALA A 83 -3.24 5.20 8.92
CA ALA A 83 -4.09 5.06 10.11
C ALA A 83 -3.72 3.83 10.95
N CYS A 84 -3.36 2.70 10.32
CA CYS A 84 -2.86 1.52 11.03
C CYS A 84 -1.51 1.81 11.71
N VAL A 85 -0.59 2.46 11.01
CA VAL A 85 0.73 2.85 11.56
C VAL A 85 0.57 3.75 12.78
N ASP A 86 -0.28 4.77 12.69
CA ASP A 86 -0.54 5.71 13.77
C ASP A 86 -1.17 5.03 15.00
N ASP A 87 -2.12 4.11 14.77
CA ASP A 87 -2.72 3.31 15.86
C ASP A 87 -1.68 2.41 16.53
N ILE A 88 -0.83 1.71 15.79
CA ILE A 88 0.23 0.85 16.32
C ILE A 88 1.20 1.67 17.16
N LEU A 89 1.64 2.82 16.66
CA LEU A 89 2.53 3.75 17.38
C LEU A 89 1.89 4.31 18.63
N SER A 90 0.60 4.67 18.59
CA SER A 90 -0.13 5.19 19.74
C SER A 90 -0.20 4.19 20.90
N ARG A 91 -0.17 2.90 20.59
CA ARG A 91 -0.11 1.79 21.57
C ARG A 91 1.32 1.45 22.01
N GLY A 92 2.33 2.24 21.58
CA GLY A 92 3.74 2.03 21.92
C GLY A 92 4.36 0.79 21.28
N ARG A 93 3.77 0.30 20.16
CA ARG A 93 4.27 -0.85 19.40
C ARG A 93 5.03 -0.39 18.15
N LEU A 94 5.83 -1.29 17.57
CA LEU A 94 6.60 -1.02 16.36
C LEU A 94 5.79 -1.44 15.12
N PRO A 95 5.45 -0.51 14.20
CA PRO A 95 4.89 -0.88 12.92
C PRO A 95 5.97 -1.48 12.01
N ILE A 96 5.70 -2.66 11.45
CA ILE A 96 6.57 -3.36 10.51
C ILE A 96 5.84 -3.45 9.17
N VAL A 97 6.21 -2.58 8.24
CA VAL A 97 5.66 -2.56 6.89
C VAL A 97 6.37 -3.61 6.05
N ALA A 98 5.64 -4.63 5.60
CA ALA A 98 6.22 -5.74 4.86
C ALA A 98 5.49 -5.99 3.54
N GLY A 99 6.20 -6.01 2.41
CA GLY A 99 5.57 -6.29 1.13
C GLY A 99 6.47 -6.14 -0.09
N GLY A 100 5.88 -6.36 -1.26
CA GLY A 100 6.55 -6.30 -2.56
C GLY A 100 6.08 -5.15 -3.45
N THR A 101 5.05 -4.39 -3.05
CA THR A 101 4.49 -3.31 -3.88
C THR A 101 5.21 -2.00 -3.57
N GLY A 102 6.27 -1.70 -4.33
CA GLY A 102 7.10 -0.50 -4.15
C GLY A 102 6.28 0.80 -4.15
N LEU A 103 5.30 0.92 -5.06
CA LEU A 103 4.40 2.07 -5.11
C LEU A 103 3.69 2.33 -3.76
N TYR A 104 3.28 1.28 -3.06
CA TYR A 104 2.64 1.39 -1.75
C TYR A 104 3.63 1.85 -0.69
N ILE A 105 4.79 1.21 -0.65
CA ILE A 105 5.85 1.48 0.35
C ILE A 105 6.37 2.91 0.18
N ASP A 106 6.74 3.30 -1.03
CA ASP A 106 7.32 4.63 -1.32
C ASP A 106 6.37 5.76 -0.93
N ASN A 107 5.08 5.62 -1.28
CA ASN A 107 4.10 6.65 -0.95
C ASN A 107 3.74 6.69 0.55
N LEU A 108 3.70 5.54 1.21
CA LEU A 108 3.48 5.46 2.66
C LEU A 108 4.64 6.11 3.43
N VAL A 109 5.89 5.73 3.12
CA VAL A 109 7.10 6.24 3.78
C VAL A 109 7.31 7.72 3.51
N ALA A 110 7.02 8.18 2.29
CA ALA A 110 7.12 9.60 1.93
C ALA A 110 6.01 10.47 2.57
N GLY A 111 5.01 9.86 3.22
CA GLY A 111 3.89 10.59 3.81
C GLY A 111 3.08 11.39 2.77
N ARG A 112 3.00 10.88 1.54
CA ARG A 112 2.35 11.63 0.45
C ARG A 112 0.85 11.73 0.67
N GLU A 113 0.37 12.96 0.74
CA GLU A 113 -1.06 13.25 0.68
C GLU A 113 -1.51 13.25 -0.78
N PHE A 114 -2.52 12.46 -1.08
CA PHE A 114 -3.17 12.48 -2.38
C PHE A 114 -4.33 13.47 -2.34
N ALA A 115 -4.36 14.38 -3.29
CA ALA A 115 -5.51 15.25 -3.49
C ALA A 115 -6.79 14.41 -3.60
N SER A 116 -7.87 14.88 -2.97
CA SER A 116 -9.18 14.22 -3.07
C SER A 116 -9.61 14.21 -4.54
N PHE A 117 -9.53 13.05 -5.18
CA PHE A 117 -9.86 12.88 -6.59
C PHE A 117 -11.39 12.94 -6.71
N THR A 118 -11.92 14.09 -7.04
CA THR A 118 -13.31 14.19 -7.51
C THR A 118 -13.34 13.57 -8.90
N GLY A 119 -14.18 12.56 -9.15
CA GLY A 119 -14.27 11.81 -10.42
C GLY A 119 -14.39 12.67 -11.67
N ARG A 120 -14.75 13.96 -11.49
CA ARG A 120 -14.91 14.99 -12.50
C ARG A 120 -13.67 15.18 -13.39
N TRP A 121 -12.43 15.06 -12.84
CA TRP A 121 -11.21 15.19 -13.65
C TRP A 121 -10.95 13.96 -14.52
N ARG A 122 -11.22 12.78 -14.00
CA ARG A 122 -11.11 11.53 -14.77
C ARG A 122 -12.08 11.54 -15.95
N GLU A 123 -13.34 11.91 -15.72
CA GLU A 123 -14.35 12.03 -16.77
C GLU A 123 -13.96 13.04 -17.84
N ARG A 124 -13.44 14.21 -17.45
CA ARG A 124 -12.93 15.22 -18.39
C ARG A 124 -11.76 14.71 -19.21
N LEU A 125 -10.78 14.06 -18.59
CA LEU A 125 -9.63 13.51 -19.30
C LEU A 125 -10.04 12.36 -20.24
N GLN A 126 -10.99 11.53 -19.83
CA GLN A 126 -11.53 10.47 -20.69
C GLN A 126 -12.32 11.03 -21.87
N ALA A 127 -13.12 12.08 -21.66
CA ALA A 127 -13.84 12.75 -22.74
C ALA A 127 -12.84 13.38 -23.72
N ARG A 128 -11.86 14.09 -23.23
CA ARG A 128 -10.81 14.69 -24.04
C ARG A 128 -9.98 13.65 -24.82
N ALA A 129 -9.67 12.51 -24.20
CA ALA A 129 -9.00 11.40 -24.89
C ALA A 129 -9.81 10.84 -26.07
N ARG A 130 -11.16 10.86 -25.96
CA ARG A 130 -12.06 10.43 -27.05
C ARG A 130 -12.17 11.47 -28.18
N GLU A 131 -12.14 12.74 -27.84
CA GLU A 131 -12.33 13.86 -28.78
C GLU A 131 -11.02 14.26 -29.49
N GLU A 132 -9.92 14.37 -28.75
CA GLU A 132 -8.63 14.89 -29.25
C GLU A 132 -7.58 13.77 -29.45
N GLY A 133 -7.84 12.57 -28.93
CA GLY A 133 -6.92 11.44 -28.95
C GLY A 133 -5.86 11.46 -27.83
N LEU A 134 -5.20 10.33 -27.64
CA LEU A 134 -4.15 10.17 -26.61
C LEU A 134 -2.92 11.08 -26.79
N PRO A 135 -2.46 11.41 -28.03
CA PRO A 135 -1.29 12.27 -28.20
C PRO A 135 -1.42 13.64 -27.51
N ALA A 136 -2.60 14.27 -27.57
CA ALA A 136 -2.84 15.57 -26.93
C ALA A 136 -2.69 15.51 -25.40
N LEU A 137 -3.16 14.43 -24.78
CA LEU A 137 -2.99 14.20 -23.34
C LEU A 137 -1.54 13.88 -22.97
N TYR A 138 -0.83 13.19 -23.84
CA TYR A 138 0.57 12.84 -23.63
C TYR A 138 1.47 14.08 -23.66
N GLU A 139 1.26 15.00 -24.58
CA GLU A 139 1.98 16.27 -24.64
C GLU A 139 1.79 17.12 -23.38
N ASP A 140 0.54 17.23 -22.89
CA ASP A 140 0.27 17.91 -21.62
C ASP A 140 0.99 17.26 -20.43
N CYS A 141 1.04 15.93 -20.41
CA CYS A 141 1.73 15.17 -19.37
C CYS A 141 3.25 15.43 -19.39
N LEU A 142 3.86 15.50 -20.58
CA LEU A 142 5.28 15.80 -20.73
C LEU A 142 5.61 17.24 -20.29
N LEU A 143 4.77 18.21 -20.60
CA LEU A 143 4.95 19.59 -20.14
C LEU A 143 4.95 19.69 -18.61
N TYR A 144 4.10 18.90 -17.94
CA TYR A 144 4.00 18.89 -16.47
C TYR A 144 5.17 18.19 -15.77
N THR A 145 5.81 17.23 -16.43
CA THR A 145 6.94 16.46 -15.85
C THR A 145 8.30 17.04 -16.18
N SER A 146 8.42 17.92 -17.15
CA SER A 146 9.69 18.53 -17.54
C SER A 146 10.16 19.69 -16.65
N ASP A 147 9.27 20.21 -15.78
CA ASP A 147 9.57 21.33 -14.87
C ASP A 147 9.74 20.87 -13.39
N ALA A 148 9.86 19.55 -13.15
CA ALA A 148 10.01 18.99 -11.80
C ALA A 148 11.44 18.55 -11.49
#